data_f605a910094621c5e411cb7e991de2bd
#
_entry.id   f605a910094621c5e411cb7e991de2bd
#
_cell.length_a   1.000
_cell.length_b   1.000
_cell.length_c   1.000
_cell.angle_alpha   90.00
_cell.angle_beta   90.00
_cell.angle_gamma   90.00
#
_symmetry.space_group_name_H-M   'P 1'
#
loop_
_entity.id
_entity.type
_entity.pdbx_description
1 polymer ?
#
loop_
_entity_poly.entity_id
_entity_poly.type
_entity_poly.pdbx_seq_one_letter_code
_entity_poly.pdbx_strand_id
1 'polypeptide(L)'
;MKYQEYFIGIRRFLFMKLNDSIAFMFETTIAGSLPKPSWLAETNKLWPQWKLQGKELADAKKDATLMWLKLQEDAGVDIVSDGEQSRQHFVHGFLESVEGIDFKHKVKMGIRNNRYDAMVPVVVGPLKLKGRVHQIEAKFARAHTKKKLKITMPGPMTIVDTIADRYYGDKVKLAFAFAKLLNQEARALERDGVDTIQFDEPAFNVYMDDVNQWGIKALERAAQGLKCTTTVHICYGYGIKANVDWKKTLGSNWRQYEKIFPALAKSRIKQVSLECANSRVPMELLKLLKGKDVLVGVIDVASDKVETPTQVAATIGKALKYVPKNRLFPCTNCGMAPMGRDITLAKLQALGAGAALARKRFGT
;
A
#
# COMPACT_ATOMS: atom_id res chain seq x y z
N MET A 1 53.52 7.87 -14.43
CA MET A 1 52.26 8.43 -14.98
C MET A 1 51.10 7.42 -15.04
N LYS A 2 51.25 6.22 -15.63
CA LYS A 2 50.17 5.22 -15.76
C LYS A 2 49.52 4.73 -14.45
N TYR A 3 50.23 4.66 -13.35
CA TYR A 3 49.72 4.20 -12.05
C TYR A 3 48.81 5.22 -11.35
N GLN A 4 49.04 6.53 -11.52
CA GLN A 4 48.19 7.57 -10.92
C GLN A 4 46.80 7.64 -11.61
N GLU A 5 46.76 7.50 -12.92
CA GLU A 5 45.48 7.48 -13.66
C GLU A 5 44.64 6.26 -13.33
N TYR A 6 45.26 5.09 -13.07
CA TYR A 6 44.56 3.88 -12.66
C TYR A 6 43.89 4.04 -11.25
N PHE A 7 44.60 4.66 -10.30
CA PHE A 7 44.04 4.96 -8.97
C PHE A 7 42.96 6.03 -8.99
N ILE A 8 43.03 7.01 -9.88
CA ILE A 8 42.00 8.04 -10.07
C ILE A 8 40.75 7.40 -10.69
N GLY A 9 40.89 6.50 -11.66
CA GLY A 9 39.80 5.73 -12.26
C GLY A 9 39.07 4.84 -11.27
N ILE A 10 39.80 4.10 -10.43
CA ILE A 10 39.22 3.25 -9.38
C ILE A 10 38.52 4.08 -8.32
N ARG A 11 39.09 5.22 -7.86
CA ARG A 11 38.43 6.12 -6.92
C ARG A 11 37.16 6.73 -7.51
N ARG A 12 37.19 7.15 -8.76
CA ARG A 12 36.00 7.69 -9.47
C ARG A 12 34.92 6.63 -9.64
N PHE A 13 35.28 5.40 -10.00
CA PHE A 13 34.37 4.27 -10.12
C PHE A 13 33.76 3.83 -8.78
N LEU A 14 34.56 3.80 -7.72
CA LEU A 14 34.12 3.52 -6.36
C LEU A 14 33.22 4.65 -5.83
N PHE A 15 33.56 5.92 -6.12
CA PHE A 15 32.77 7.08 -5.73
C PHE A 15 31.42 7.13 -6.49
N MET A 16 31.38 6.78 -7.76
CA MET A 16 30.15 6.62 -8.55
C MET A 16 29.28 5.47 -8.01
N LYS A 17 29.84 4.29 -7.76
CA LYS A 17 29.12 3.17 -7.14
C LYS A 17 28.61 3.50 -5.72
N LEU A 18 29.37 4.23 -4.93
CA LEU A 18 28.97 4.66 -3.59
C LEU A 18 27.81 5.67 -3.66
N ASN A 19 27.89 6.63 -4.58
CA ASN A 19 26.80 7.60 -4.81
C ASN A 19 25.54 6.93 -5.35
N ASP A 20 25.66 5.95 -6.27
CA ASP A 20 24.52 5.18 -6.75
C ASP A 20 23.90 4.34 -5.62
N SER A 21 24.72 3.69 -4.77
CA SER A 21 24.18 2.92 -3.64
C SER A 21 23.47 3.78 -2.59
N ILE A 22 23.93 5.02 -2.37
CA ILE A 22 23.29 5.99 -1.47
C ILE A 22 21.99 6.51 -2.09
N ALA A 23 21.95 6.72 -3.41
CA ALA A 23 20.75 7.18 -4.12
C ALA A 23 19.58 6.19 -4.00
N PHE A 24 19.86 4.88 -3.89
CA PHE A 24 18.86 3.83 -3.73
C PHE A 24 18.49 3.51 -2.28
N MET A 25 19.12 4.15 -1.28
CA MET A 25 18.73 3.97 0.12
C MET A 25 17.50 4.81 0.45
N PHE A 26 16.63 4.27 1.30
CA PHE A 26 15.42 4.95 1.76
C PHE A 26 14.51 5.38 0.59
N GLU A 27 14.37 4.50 -0.44
CA GLU A 27 13.41 4.75 -1.52
C GLU A 27 12.02 4.94 -0.92
N THR A 28 11.38 6.05 -1.26
CA THR A 28 10.07 6.43 -0.74
C THR A 28 8.94 5.86 -1.57
N THR A 29 7.82 5.57 -0.91
CA THR A 29 6.57 5.18 -1.56
C THR A 29 5.37 5.63 -0.71
N ILE A 30 4.16 5.38 -1.20
CA ILE A 30 2.91 5.63 -0.48
C ILE A 30 2.14 4.33 -0.26
N ALA A 31 1.19 4.29 0.68
CA ALA A 31 0.37 3.10 0.88
C ALA A 31 -0.54 2.79 -0.31
N GLY A 32 -0.97 3.80 -1.08
CA GLY A 32 -1.71 3.58 -2.33
C GLY A 32 -2.65 4.73 -2.68
N SER A 33 -3.80 4.82 -2.02
CA SER A 33 -4.85 5.76 -2.40
C SER A 33 -4.50 7.22 -2.13
N LEU A 34 -4.82 8.09 -3.09
CA LEU A 34 -4.71 9.54 -3.03
C LEU A 34 -6.09 10.19 -3.19
N PRO A 35 -6.30 11.42 -2.70
CA PRO A 35 -7.57 12.12 -2.82
C PRO A 35 -7.98 12.27 -4.30
N LYS A 36 -9.24 12.03 -4.58
CA LYS A 36 -9.77 12.30 -5.92
C LYS A 36 -9.93 13.81 -6.13
N PRO A 37 -9.57 14.33 -7.33
CA PRO A 37 -9.85 15.72 -7.65
C PRO A 37 -11.35 16.04 -7.58
N SER A 38 -11.68 17.26 -7.18
CA SER A 38 -13.07 17.71 -7.01
C SER A 38 -13.91 17.70 -8.29
N TRP A 39 -13.25 17.77 -9.45
CA TRP A 39 -13.90 17.65 -10.76
C TRP A 39 -14.20 16.20 -11.14
N LEU A 40 -13.47 15.21 -10.62
CA LEU A 40 -13.66 13.79 -10.89
C LEU A 40 -14.72 13.16 -9.99
N ALA A 41 -14.63 13.44 -8.69
CA ALA A 41 -15.50 12.83 -7.69
C ALA A 41 -15.67 13.73 -6.46
N GLU A 42 -16.51 13.31 -5.51
CA GLU A 42 -16.61 13.98 -4.21
C GLU A 42 -15.27 13.94 -3.47
N THR A 43 -14.95 15.02 -2.77
CA THR A 43 -13.70 15.13 -2.02
C THR A 43 -13.87 14.70 -0.56
N ASN A 44 -12.76 14.41 0.11
CA ASN A 44 -12.71 14.11 1.55
C ASN A 44 -13.58 12.92 1.96
N LYS A 45 -13.79 11.97 1.07
CA LYS A 45 -14.58 10.75 1.31
C LYS A 45 -13.74 9.49 1.01
N LEU A 46 -13.93 8.47 1.83
CA LEU A 46 -13.30 7.17 1.61
C LEU A 46 -13.87 6.46 0.37
N TRP A 47 -15.14 6.69 0.08
CA TRP A 47 -15.86 6.16 -1.08
C TRP A 47 -16.55 7.27 -1.87
N PRO A 48 -15.78 8.09 -2.58
CA PRO A 48 -16.33 9.24 -3.30
C PRO A 48 -17.17 8.79 -4.50
N GLN A 49 -18.28 9.47 -4.73
CA GLN A 49 -19.12 9.23 -5.90
C GLN A 49 -18.56 9.96 -7.12
N TRP A 50 -18.63 9.31 -8.29
CA TRP A 50 -18.23 9.93 -9.55
C TRP A 50 -19.16 11.06 -9.93
N LYS A 51 -18.62 12.16 -10.44
CA LYS A 51 -19.36 13.33 -10.94
C LYS A 51 -19.55 13.31 -12.44
N LEU A 52 -18.85 12.43 -13.14
CA LEU A 52 -18.84 12.29 -14.58
C LEU A 52 -19.31 10.89 -14.97
N GLN A 53 -19.63 10.69 -16.25
CA GLN A 53 -20.10 9.42 -16.79
C GLN A 53 -19.45 9.10 -18.15
N GLY A 54 -19.56 7.86 -18.60
CA GLY A 54 -19.15 7.43 -19.91
C GLY A 54 -17.70 7.80 -20.27
N LYS A 55 -17.50 8.37 -21.47
CA LYS A 55 -16.18 8.72 -21.97
C LYS A 55 -15.52 9.81 -21.13
N GLU A 56 -16.27 10.83 -20.69
CA GLU A 56 -15.74 11.90 -19.85
C GLU A 56 -15.18 11.38 -18.54
N LEU A 57 -15.86 10.42 -17.90
CA LEU A 57 -15.34 9.77 -16.70
C LEU A 57 -14.06 8.98 -16.99
N ALA A 58 -14.01 8.27 -18.12
CA ALA A 58 -12.83 7.49 -18.50
C ALA A 58 -11.60 8.39 -18.74
N ASP A 59 -11.78 9.52 -19.43
CA ASP A 59 -10.72 10.47 -19.68
C ASP A 59 -10.31 11.20 -18.39
N ALA A 60 -11.27 11.63 -17.57
CA ALA A 60 -11.00 12.27 -16.29
C ALA A 60 -10.23 11.37 -15.30
N LYS A 61 -10.46 10.05 -15.30
CA LYS A 61 -9.66 9.10 -14.52
C LYS A 61 -8.20 9.08 -14.95
N LYS A 62 -7.93 9.15 -16.25
CA LYS A 62 -6.57 9.23 -16.81
C LYS A 62 -5.89 10.54 -16.40
N ASP A 63 -6.60 11.66 -16.54
CA ASP A 63 -6.08 12.98 -16.18
C ASP A 63 -5.73 13.05 -14.69
N ALA A 64 -6.59 12.51 -13.83
CA ALA A 64 -6.34 12.42 -12.39
C ALA A 64 -5.12 11.52 -12.06
N THR A 65 -4.98 10.40 -12.77
CA THR A 65 -3.81 9.51 -12.63
C THR A 65 -2.54 10.22 -13.05
N LEU A 66 -2.54 10.89 -14.20
CA LEU A 66 -1.38 11.64 -14.72
C LEU A 66 -0.98 12.76 -13.75
N MET A 67 -1.96 13.53 -13.27
CA MET A 67 -1.73 14.57 -12.28
C MET A 67 -1.04 14.02 -11.03
N TRP A 68 -1.54 12.93 -10.45
CA TRP A 68 -0.96 12.38 -9.24
C TRP A 68 0.39 11.69 -9.46
N LEU A 69 0.64 11.09 -10.62
CA LEU A 69 1.98 10.60 -10.98
C LEU A 69 2.98 11.76 -10.97
N LYS A 70 2.65 12.86 -11.66
CA LYS A 70 3.52 14.05 -11.70
C LYS A 70 3.75 14.66 -10.32
N LEU A 71 2.69 14.80 -9.50
CA LEU A 71 2.81 15.36 -8.15
C LEU A 71 3.65 14.48 -7.22
N GLN A 72 3.57 13.15 -7.34
CA GLN A 72 4.45 12.23 -6.61
C GLN A 72 5.92 12.37 -7.04
N GLU A 73 6.18 12.43 -8.35
CA GLU A 73 7.53 12.60 -8.90
C GLU A 73 8.14 13.94 -8.44
N ASP A 74 7.39 15.05 -8.53
CA ASP A 74 7.83 16.38 -8.11
C ASP A 74 8.05 16.47 -6.59
N ALA A 75 7.30 15.72 -5.81
CA ALA A 75 7.50 15.58 -4.37
C ALA A 75 8.73 14.72 -4.00
N GLY A 76 9.37 14.08 -4.97
CA GLY A 76 10.54 13.23 -4.75
C GLY A 76 10.20 11.81 -4.27
N VAL A 77 8.99 11.31 -4.59
CA VAL A 77 8.63 9.91 -4.34
C VAL A 77 9.34 9.03 -5.36
N ASP A 78 9.98 7.94 -4.89
CA ASP A 78 10.83 7.07 -5.71
C ASP A 78 10.04 5.94 -6.39
N ILE A 79 9.06 5.38 -5.68
CA ILE A 79 8.17 4.30 -6.16
C ILE A 79 6.76 4.87 -6.18
N VAL A 80 6.29 5.27 -7.36
CA VAL A 80 5.01 5.95 -7.56
C VAL A 80 3.85 4.96 -7.73
N SER A 81 2.63 5.44 -7.58
CA SER A 81 1.39 4.67 -7.72
C SER A 81 0.38 5.43 -8.58
N ASP A 82 -0.59 4.72 -9.17
CA ASP A 82 -1.75 5.30 -9.85
C ASP A 82 -2.66 6.13 -8.91
N GLY A 83 -2.37 6.10 -7.61
CA GLY A 83 -3.15 6.79 -6.58
C GLY A 83 -4.58 6.28 -6.45
N GLU A 84 -4.90 5.13 -7.05
CA GLU A 84 -6.23 4.53 -7.10
C GLU A 84 -7.30 5.45 -7.74
N GLN A 85 -6.89 6.29 -8.68
CA GLN A 85 -7.78 7.28 -9.26
C GLN A 85 -8.90 6.68 -10.12
N SER A 86 -8.71 5.45 -10.63
CA SER A 86 -9.68 4.77 -11.49
C SER A 86 -10.77 4.00 -10.73
N ARG A 87 -10.67 3.87 -9.40
CA ARG A 87 -11.60 3.10 -8.56
C ARG A 87 -12.13 3.93 -7.39
N GLN A 88 -13.41 3.73 -7.03
CA GLN A 88 -14.02 4.45 -5.91
C GLN A 88 -13.53 3.95 -4.56
N HIS A 89 -13.30 2.65 -4.44
CA HIS A 89 -12.86 2.01 -3.20
C HIS A 89 -11.90 0.86 -3.51
N PHE A 90 -10.86 0.68 -2.69
CA PHE A 90 -9.79 -0.29 -2.94
C PHE A 90 -10.27 -1.74 -3.02
N VAL A 91 -11.25 -2.16 -2.23
CA VAL A 91 -11.83 -3.52 -2.30
C VAL A 91 -12.84 -3.64 -3.42
N HIS A 92 -13.85 -2.75 -3.44
CA HIS A 92 -14.96 -2.86 -4.38
C HIS A 92 -14.52 -2.64 -5.83
N GLY A 93 -13.49 -1.81 -6.07
CA GLY A 93 -12.90 -1.64 -7.39
C GLY A 93 -12.40 -2.96 -8.00
N PHE A 94 -11.99 -3.93 -7.17
CA PHE A 94 -11.67 -5.28 -7.62
C PHE A 94 -12.93 -6.15 -7.77
N LEU A 95 -13.81 -6.13 -6.78
CA LEU A 95 -14.99 -7.00 -6.72
C LEU A 95 -15.99 -6.75 -7.86
N GLU A 96 -16.13 -5.51 -8.35
CA GLU A 96 -16.99 -5.14 -9.48
C GLU A 96 -16.65 -5.89 -10.77
N SER A 97 -15.39 -6.33 -10.91
CA SER A 97 -14.89 -7.11 -12.05
C SER A 97 -14.98 -8.62 -11.84
N VAL A 98 -15.70 -9.09 -10.81
CA VAL A 98 -15.85 -10.52 -10.48
C VAL A 98 -17.29 -10.99 -10.71
N GLU A 99 -17.46 -12.10 -11.42
CA GLU A 99 -18.73 -12.85 -11.53
C GLU A 99 -19.01 -13.62 -10.23
N GLY A 100 -20.28 -13.96 -10.00
CA GLY A 100 -20.70 -14.69 -8.79
C GLY A 100 -20.99 -13.78 -7.60
N ILE A 101 -20.98 -12.44 -7.77
CA ILE A 101 -21.24 -11.46 -6.72
C ILE A 101 -22.50 -10.65 -7.05
N ASP A 102 -23.46 -10.63 -6.13
CA ASP A 102 -24.65 -9.79 -6.19
C ASP A 102 -24.40 -8.44 -5.53
N PHE A 103 -24.33 -7.39 -6.34
CA PHE A 103 -24.20 -5.99 -5.90
C PHE A 103 -25.56 -5.29 -5.72
N LYS A 104 -26.63 -5.87 -6.21
CA LYS A 104 -27.99 -5.26 -6.15
C LYS A 104 -28.62 -5.50 -4.78
N HIS A 105 -28.52 -6.72 -4.27
CA HIS A 105 -29.13 -7.11 -2.99
C HIS A 105 -28.08 -7.18 -1.89
N LYS A 106 -27.53 -6.03 -1.56
CA LYS A 106 -26.55 -5.89 -0.48
C LYS A 106 -27.15 -6.21 0.88
N VAL A 107 -26.35 -6.73 1.78
CA VAL A 107 -26.72 -7.02 3.17
C VAL A 107 -25.89 -6.21 4.14
N LYS A 108 -26.50 -5.89 5.30
CA LYS A 108 -25.78 -5.23 6.39
C LYS A 108 -24.84 -6.24 7.06
N MET A 109 -23.57 -5.86 7.23
CA MET A 109 -22.55 -6.69 7.87
C MET A 109 -21.61 -5.83 8.72
N GLY A 110 -21.23 -6.34 9.88
CA GLY A 110 -20.20 -5.72 10.70
C GLY A 110 -18.81 -5.96 10.12
N ILE A 111 -18.05 -4.91 9.95
CA ILE A 111 -16.71 -4.90 9.37
C ILE A 111 -15.65 -4.77 10.46
N ARG A 112 -14.52 -5.45 10.29
CA ARG A 112 -13.39 -5.39 11.24
C ARG A 112 -13.83 -5.74 12.67
N ASN A 113 -14.45 -6.91 12.82
CA ASN A 113 -15.01 -7.36 14.10
C ASN A 113 -16.02 -6.35 14.69
N ASN A 114 -17.00 -5.99 13.89
CA ASN A 114 -18.08 -5.04 14.23
C ASN A 114 -17.61 -3.63 14.63
N ARG A 115 -16.45 -3.20 14.12
CA ARG A 115 -15.97 -1.81 14.33
C ARG A 115 -16.92 -0.79 13.73
N TYR A 116 -17.56 -1.14 12.62
CA TYR A 116 -18.63 -0.40 11.97
C TYR A 116 -19.45 -1.33 11.06
N ASP A 117 -20.67 -0.93 10.77
CA ASP A 117 -21.55 -1.63 9.84
C ASP A 117 -21.40 -1.08 8.42
N ALA A 118 -21.50 -1.96 7.42
CA ALA A 118 -21.56 -1.56 6.02
C ALA A 118 -22.57 -2.43 5.24
N MET A 119 -23.12 -1.84 4.17
CA MET A 119 -23.88 -2.60 3.18
C MET A 119 -22.92 -3.25 2.20
N VAL A 120 -22.75 -4.56 2.29
CA VAL A 120 -21.81 -5.33 1.50
C VAL A 120 -22.48 -6.16 0.42
N PRO A 121 -21.81 -6.40 -0.74
CA PRO A 121 -22.30 -7.34 -1.75
C PRO A 121 -22.23 -8.78 -1.23
N VAL A 122 -22.93 -9.68 -1.94
CA VAL A 122 -23.07 -11.08 -1.51
C VAL A 122 -22.52 -12.01 -2.57
N VAL A 123 -21.69 -12.96 -2.19
CA VAL A 123 -21.26 -14.06 -3.07
C VAL A 123 -22.41 -15.06 -3.18
N VAL A 124 -22.90 -15.26 -4.41
CA VAL A 124 -24.08 -16.10 -4.73
C VAL A 124 -23.75 -17.21 -5.73
N GLY A 125 -22.52 -17.31 -6.20
CA GLY A 125 -22.09 -18.30 -7.17
C GLY A 125 -20.57 -18.45 -7.25
N PRO A 126 -20.08 -19.30 -8.16
CA PRO A 126 -18.63 -19.49 -8.34
C PRO A 126 -17.99 -18.20 -8.82
N LEU A 127 -16.85 -17.85 -8.20
CA LEU A 127 -16.11 -16.63 -8.50
C LEU A 127 -15.23 -16.79 -9.76
N LYS A 128 -15.34 -15.83 -10.68
CA LYS A 128 -14.53 -15.75 -11.89
C LYS A 128 -14.27 -14.28 -12.27
N LEU A 129 -13.11 -13.97 -12.83
CA LEU A 129 -12.86 -12.63 -13.40
C LEU A 129 -13.67 -12.47 -14.71
N LYS A 130 -14.37 -11.34 -14.85
CA LYS A 130 -15.03 -10.92 -16.11
C LYS A 130 -14.01 -10.53 -17.18
N GLY A 131 -12.78 -10.22 -16.78
CA GLY A 131 -11.67 -9.76 -17.59
C GLY A 131 -10.53 -9.28 -16.73
N ARG A 132 -9.67 -8.41 -17.28
CA ARG A 132 -8.61 -7.73 -16.54
C ARG A 132 -9.21 -6.63 -15.66
N VAL A 133 -8.75 -6.53 -14.42
CA VAL A 133 -9.30 -5.56 -13.44
C VAL A 133 -8.62 -4.21 -13.55
N HIS A 134 -7.29 -4.19 -13.49
CA HIS A 134 -6.49 -2.95 -13.39
C HIS A 134 -5.64 -2.67 -14.63
N GLN A 135 -5.96 -3.29 -15.78
CA GLN A 135 -5.12 -3.21 -16.98
C GLN A 135 -5.01 -1.78 -17.54
N ILE A 136 -6.14 -1.08 -17.60
CA ILE A 136 -6.20 0.24 -18.24
C ILE A 136 -5.35 1.23 -17.45
N GLU A 137 -5.58 1.32 -16.14
CA GLU A 137 -4.85 2.23 -15.26
C GLU A 137 -3.36 1.86 -15.14
N ALA A 138 -3.04 0.56 -15.04
CA ALA A 138 -1.65 0.11 -14.92
C ALA A 138 -0.84 0.40 -16.18
N LYS A 139 -1.38 0.08 -17.35
CA LYS A 139 -0.72 0.40 -18.65
C LYS A 139 -0.61 1.90 -18.86
N PHE A 140 -1.66 2.66 -18.52
CA PHE A 140 -1.63 4.11 -18.60
C PHE A 140 -0.56 4.69 -17.68
N ALA A 141 -0.55 4.31 -16.40
CA ALA A 141 0.45 4.76 -15.46
C ALA A 141 1.87 4.39 -15.91
N ARG A 142 2.09 3.14 -16.35
CA ARG A 142 3.41 2.69 -16.85
C ARG A 142 3.90 3.51 -18.04
N ALA A 143 3.02 3.88 -18.94
CA ALA A 143 3.38 4.69 -20.12
C ALA A 143 3.78 6.14 -19.76
N HIS A 144 3.37 6.65 -18.59
CA HIS A 144 3.55 8.05 -18.18
C HIS A 144 4.55 8.24 -17.04
N THR A 145 5.27 7.21 -16.61
CA THR A 145 6.35 7.35 -15.62
C THR A 145 7.55 6.48 -15.98
N LYS A 146 8.74 6.96 -15.64
CA LYS A 146 9.99 6.18 -15.69
C LYS A 146 10.40 5.67 -14.29
N LYS A 147 9.68 6.10 -13.25
CA LYS A 147 9.89 5.63 -11.88
C LYS A 147 9.41 4.18 -11.72
N LYS A 148 9.82 3.51 -10.65
CA LYS A 148 9.22 2.24 -10.27
C LYS A 148 7.73 2.46 -10.03
N LEU A 149 6.89 1.58 -10.59
CA LEU A 149 5.44 1.65 -10.49
C LEU A 149 4.92 0.60 -9.52
N LYS A 150 4.14 1.04 -8.56
CA LYS A 150 3.39 0.18 -7.63
C LYS A 150 1.90 0.22 -7.93
N ILE A 151 1.27 -0.96 -7.97
CA ILE A 151 -0.19 -1.11 -8.02
C ILE A 151 -0.65 -1.85 -6.76
N THR A 152 -1.71 -1.34 -6.14
CA THR A 152 -2.33 -1.92 -4.95
C THR A 152 -3.55 -2.75 -5.32
N MET A 153 -3.77 -3.83 -4.59
CA MET A 153 -4.96 -4.67 -4.67
C MET A 153 -5.41 -5.05 -3.26
N PRO A 154 -6.70 -5.32 -3.02
CA PRO A 154 -7.11 -5.84 -1.73
C PRO A 154 -6.49 -7.21 -1.48
N GLY A 155 -6.16 -7.52 -0.24
CA GLY A 155 -5.75 -8.86 0.14
C GLY A 155 -6.94 -9.82 0.33
N PRO A 156 -6.73 -11.14 0.22
CA PRO A 156 -7.82 -12.13 0.28
C PRO A 156 -8.62 -12.08 1.58
N MET A 157 -7.95 -11.91 2.73
CA MET A 157 -8.61 -11.88 4.03
C MET A 157 -9.42 -10.60 4.21
N THR A 158 -8.91 -9.48 3.72
CA THR A 158 -9.63 -8.19 3.72
C THR A 158 -10.88 -8.25 2.84
N ILE A 159 -10.83 -8.96 1.70
CA ILE A 159 -12.03 -9.17 0.88
C ILE A 159 -13.07 -9.96 1.67
N VAL A 160 -12.68 -11.08 2.28
CA VAL A 160 -13.59 -11.94 3.07
C VAL A 160 -14.26 -11.14 4.20
N ASP A 161 -13.53 -10.23 4.83
CA ASP A 161 -14.07 -9.38 5.91
C ASP A 161 -15.00 -8.25 5.41
N THR A 162 -15.14 -8.08 4.08
CA THR A 162 -15.93 -7.00 3.47
C THR A 162 -16.98 -7.48 2.47
N ILE A 163 -17.27 -8.78 2.44
CA ILE A 163 -18.27 -9.39 1.56
C ILE A 163 -19.05 -10.47 2.30
N ALA A 164 -20.35 -10.56 2.06
CA ALA A 164 -21.15 -11.67 2.59
C ALA A 164 -21.02 -12.90 1.68
N ASP A 165 -21.13 -14.09 2.25
CA ASP A 165 -21.02 -15.34 1.51
C ASP A 165 -22.28 -16.22 1.71
N ARG A 166 -22.92 -16.59 0.60
CA ARG A 166 -24.04 -17.54 0.55
C ARG A 166 -23.76 -18.75 -0.36
N TYR A 167 -22.52 -18.86 -0.85
CA TYR A 167 -22.17 -19.90 -1.80
C TYR A 167 -21.09 -20.86 -1.28
N TYR A 168 -19.98 -20.35 -0.77
CA TYR A 168 -18.87 -21.20 -0.31
C TYR A 168 -19.12 -21.79 1.08
N GLY A 169 -19.84 -21.08 1.96
CA GLY A 169 -20.15 -21.49 3.34
C GLY A 169 -18.93 -21.67 4.25
N ASP A 170 -17.76 -21.22 3.79
CA ASP A 170 -16.47 -21.38 4.47
C ASP A 170 -15.54 -20.21 4.10
N LYS A 171 -15.14 -19.42 5.11
CA LYS A 171 -14.29 -18.24 4.90
C LYS A 171 -12.91 -18.56 4.30
N VAL A 172 -12.37 -19.76 4.58
CA VAL A 172 -11.05 -20.16 4.06
C VAL A 172 -11.18 -20.53 2.59
N LYS A 173 -12.18 -21.31 2.20
CA LYS A 173 -12.47 -21.62 0.80
C LYS A 173 -12.71 -20.35 0.00
N LEU A 174 -13.50 -19.42 0.53
CA LEU A 174 -13.76 -18.11 -0.08
C LEU A 174 -12.48 -17.31 -0.27
N ALA A 175 -11.62 -17.23 0.78
CA ALA A 175 -10.35 -16.53 0.71
C ALA A 175 -9.42 -17.11 -0.36
N PHE A 176 -9.32 -18.43 -0.49
CA PHE A 176 -8.50 -19.08 -1.52
C PHE A 176 -9.10 -18.93 -2.92
N ALA A 177 -10.41 -18.85 -3.07
CA ALA A 177 -11.05 -18.51 -4.33
C ALA A 177 -10.66 -17.10 -4.78
N PHE A 178 -10.76 -16.09 -3.89
CA PHE A 178 -10.26 -14.74 -4.18
C PHE A 178 -8.76 -14.69 -4.42
N ALA A 179 -7.96 -15.41 -3.64
CA ALA A 179 -6.51 -15.46 -3.82
C ALA A 179 -6.10 -15.96 -5.22
N LYS A 180 -6.86 -16.90 -5.79
CA LYS A 180 -6.66 -17.36 -7.18
C LYS A 180 -6.93 -16.24 -8.19
N LEU A 181 -8.00 -15.47 -8.03
CA LEU A 181 -8.35 -14.36 -8.92
C LEU A 181 -7.35 -13.21 -8.81
N LEU A 182 -6.96 -12.86 -7.58
CA LEU A 182 -5.93 -11.87 -7.31
C LEU A 182 -4.59 -12.26 -7.96
N ASN A 183 -4.21 -13.55 -7.88
CA ASN A 183 -3.00 -14.04 -8.52
C ASN A 183 -3.06 -13.93 -10.06
N GLN A 184 -4.23 -14.21 -10.68
CA GLN A 184 -4.40 -14.04 -12.12
C GLN A 184 -4.16 -12.59 -12.54
N GLU A 185 -4.75 -11.62 -11.84
CA GLU A 185 -4.56 -10.20 -12.12
C GLU A 185 -3.12 -9.74 -11.80
N ALA A 186 -2.57 -10.13 -10.65
CA ALA A 186 -1.21 -9.78 -10.24
C ALA A 186 -0.16 -10.19 -11.28
N ARG A 187 -0.24 -11.43 -11.77
CA ARG A 187 0.67 -11.93 -12.82
C ARG A 187 0.50 -11.20 -14.15
N ALA A 188 -0.68 -10.71 -14.42
CA ALA A 188 -0.92 -9.93 -15.62
C ALA A 188 -0.40 -8.48 -15.48
N LEU A 189 -0.55 -7.87 -14.30
CA LEU A 189 0.04 -6.57 -13.96
C LEU A 189 1.58 -6.60 -14.03
N GLU A 190 2.20 -7.67 -13.54
CA GLU A 190 3.64 -7.87 -13.67
C GLU A 190 4.07 -7.87 -15.15
N ARG A 191 3.32 -8.56 -16.04
CA ARG A 191 3.58 -8.54 -17.49
C ARG A 191 3.34 -7.17 -18.13
N ASP A 192 2.46 -6.34 -17.56
CA ASP A 192 2.21 -4.97 -18.01
C ASP A 192 3.30 -3.98 -17.53
N GLY A 193 4.33 -4.46 -16.81
CA GLY A 193 5.49 -3.67 -16.38
C GLY A 193 5.33 -3.00 -15.00
N VAL A 194 4.49 -3.56 -14.13
CA VAL A 194 4.38 -3.14 -12.73
C VAL A 194 5.55 -3.73 -11.93
N ASP A 195 6.30 -2.86 -11.24
CA ASP A 195 7.50 -3.24 -10.48
C ASP A 195 7.18 -3.76 -9.07
N THR A 196 6.08 -3.29 -8.49
CA THR A 196 5.66 -3.67 -7.14
C THR A 196 4.17 -3.93 -7.09
N ILE A 197 3.78 -5.10 -6.60
CA ILE A 197 2.39 -5.45 -6.34
C ILE A 197 2.18 -5.50 -4.83
N GLN A 198 1.29 -4.63 -4.34
CA GLN A 198 0.94 -4.55 -2.94
C GLN A 198 -0.45 -5.14 -2.70
N PHE A 199 -0.55 -6.03 -1.71
CA PHE A 199 -1.82 -6.54 -1.20
C PHE A 199 -2.16 -5.83 0.11
N ASP A 200 -3.34 -5.22 0.19
CA ASP A 200 -3.80 -4.47 1.35
C ASP A 200 -4.58 -5.38 2.29
N GLU A 201 -4.01 -5.66 3.45
CA GLU A 201 -4.55 -6.56 4.46
C GLU A 201 -4.78 -5.87 5.82
N PRO A 202 -5.57 -4.79 5.90
CA PRO A 202 -5.92 -4.19 7.18
C PRO A 202 -6.72 -5.12 8.11
N ALA A 203 -7.27 -6.23 7.61
CA ALA A 203 -7.89 -7.26 8.42
C ALA A 203 -6.87 -8.02 9.29
N PHE A 204 -5.61 -8.04 8.93
CA PHE A 204 -4.56 -8.79 9.63
C PHE A 204 -4.33 -8.32 11.06
N ASN A 205 -4.52 -7.06 11.38
CA ASN A 205 -4.39 -6.57 12.75
C ASN A 205 -5.68 -6.69 13.59
N VAL A 206 -6.71 -7.33 13.04
CA VAL A 206 -7.98 -7.61 13.72
C VAL A 206 -8.13 -9.09 14.04
N TYR A 207 -7.83 -9.96 13.07
CA TYR A 207 -8.06 -11.41 13.15
C TYR A 207 -6.73 -12.19 13.19
N MET A 208 -5.86 -11.87 14.14
CA MET A 208 -4.47 -12.34 14.21
C MET A 208 -4.33 -13.87 14.24
N ASP A 209 -5.27 -14.58 14.85
CA ASP A 209 -5.27 -16.04 14.91
C ASP A 209 -5.58 -16.63 13.52
N ASP A 210 -6.59 -16.10 12.82
CA ASP A 210 -6.91 -16.45 11.43
C ASP A 210 -5.74 -16.14 10.48
N VAL A 211 -5.02 -15.04 10.70
CA VAL A 211 -3.82 -14.70 9.93
C VAL A 211 -2.80 -15.82 10.00
N ASN A 212 -2.52 -16.33 11.20
CA ASN A 212 -1.55 -17.40 11.42
C ASN A 212 -2.04 -18.75 10.89
N GLN A 213 -3.35 -19.04 10.98
CA GLN A 213 -3.92 -20.30 10.53
C GLN A 213 -4.01 -20.40 9.01
N TRP A 214 -4.52 -19.37 8.33
CA TRP A 214 -4.81 -19.41 6.90
C TRP A 214 -4.52 -18.11 6.12
N GLY A 215 -4.59 -16.93 6.77
CA GLY A 215 -4.51 -15.63 6.09
C GLY A 215 -3.20 -15.43 5.32
N ILE A 216 -2.05 -15.78 5.93
CA ILE A 216 -0.74 -15.73 5.26
C ILE A 216 -0.67 -16.70 4.09
N LYS A 217 -1.23 -17.91 4.21
CA LYS A 217 -1.25 -18.88 3.12
C LYS A 217 -2.10 -18.39 1.94
N ALA A 218 -3.24 -17.75 2.20
CA ALA A 218 -4.08 -17.15 1.17
C ALA A 218 -3.35 -15.97 0.49
N LEU A 219 -2.65 -15.13 1.24
CA LEU A 219 -1.81 -14.06 0.72
C LEU A 219 -0.67 -14.60 -0.17
N GLU A 220 0.04 -15.64 0.26
CA GLU A 220 1.08 -16.30 -0.53
C GLU A 220 0.51 -16.93 -1.81
N ARG A 221 -0.73 -17.45 -1.76
CA ARG A 221 -1.43 -17.95 -2.95
C ARG A 221 -1.74 -16.82 -3.93
N ALA A 222 -2.13 -15.64 -3.45
CA ALA A 222 -2.32 -14.46 -4.29
C ALA A 222 -1.01 -13.97 -4.93
N ALA A 223 0.11 -14.08 -4.22
CA ALA A 223 1.44 -13.68 -4.70
C ALA A 223 2.20 -14.79 -5.45
N GLN A 224 1.60 -15.96 -5.65
CA GLN A 224 2.31 -17.13 -6.18
C GLN A 224 2.86 -16.91 -7.59
N GLY A 225 4.17 -17.17 -7.77
CA GLY A 225 4.85 -17.11 -9.07
C GLY A 225 5.20 -15.71 -9.56
N LEU A 226 4.95 -14.67 -8.75
CA LEU A 226 5.41 -13.31 -9.04
C LEU A 226 6.92 -13.20 -8.84
N LYS A 227 7.58 -12.53 -9.78
CA LYS A 227 9.01 -12.20 -9.75
C LYS A 227 9.25 -10.76 -9.29
N CYS A 228 8.31 -9.87 -9.56
CA CYS A 228 8.34 -8.48 -9.11
C CYS A 228 8.35 -8.38 -7.58
N THR A 229 8.46 -7.18 -7.06
CA THR A 229 8.38 -6.95 -5.62
C THR A 229 6.95 -7.17 -5.14
N THR A 230 6.79 -8.04 -4.13
CA THR A 230 5.49 -8.27 -3.47
C THR A 230 5.47 -7.61 -2.11
N THR A 231 4.45 -6.82 -1.84
CA THR A 231 4.28 -6.08 -0.58
C THR A 231 2.97 -6.49 0.07
N VAL A 232 2.94 -6.64 1.38
CA VAL A 232 1.71 -6.62 2.17
C VAL A 232 1.64 -5.34 2.98
N HIS A 233 0.52 -4.60 2.87
CA HIS A 233 0.27 -3.42 3.67
C HIS A 233 -0.71 -3.74 4.80
N ILE A 234 -0.27 -3.47 6.04
CA ILE A 234 -1.05 -3.73 7.25
C ILE A 234 -1.09 -2.45 8.06
N CYS A 235 -2.21 -1.74 8.02
CA CYS A 235 -2.41 -0.51 8.79
C CYS A 235 -3.53 -0.68 9.82
N TYR A 236 -3.67 0.32 10.68
CA TYR A 236 -4.80 0.43 11.60
C TYR A 236 -5.99 1.18 10.97
N GLY A 237 -5.94 1.39 9.65
CA GLY A 237 -6.99 1.98 8.82
C GLY A 237 -6.80 3.47 8.57
N TYR A 238 -7.60 3.98 7.63
CA TYR A 238 -7.64 5.40 7.28
C TYR A 238 -7.91 6.30 8.48
N GLY A 239 -7.59 7.60 8.36
CA GLY A 239 -7.88 8.64 9.35
C GLY A 239 -9.36 8.99 9.52
N ILE A 240 -10.29 8.04 9.29
CA ILE A 240 -11.74 8.25 9.49
C ILE A 240 -12.12 8.07 10.97
N LYS A 241 -13.20 8.74 11.39
CA LYS A 241 -13.67 8.76 12.79
C LYS A 241 -13.76 7.36 13.42
N ALA A 242 -14.37 6.39 12.75
CA ALA A 242 -14.52 5.02 13.27
C ALA A 242 -13.18 4.35 13.59
N ASN A 243 -12.16 4.54 12.75
CA ASN A 243 -10.82 4.00 13.00
C ASN A 243 -10.10 4.78 14.11
N VAL A 244 -10.21 6.10 14.14
CA VAL A 244 -9.61 6.94 15.19
C VAL A 244 -10.19 6.60 16.56
N ASP A 245 -11.50 6.42 16.66
CA ASP A 245 -12.16 6.07 17.91
C ASP A 245 -11.78 4.66 18.36
N TRP A 246 -11.74 3.70 17.44
CA TRP A 246 -11.23 2.36 17.75
C TRP A 246 -9.77 2.37 18.21
N LYS A 247 -8.89 3.14 17.59
CA LYS A 247 -7.49 3.28 18.00
C LYS A 247 -7.35 3.73 19.46
N LYS A 248 -8.28 4.56 19.97
CA LYS A 248 -8.29 4.99 21.38
C LYS A 248 -8.54 3.81 22.35
N THR A 249 -9.26 2.77 21.92
CA THR A 249 -9.56 1.58 22.74
C THR A 249 -8.37 0.61 22.84
N LEU A 250 -7.34 0.75 22.00
CA LEU A 250 -6.18 -0.15 21.99
C LEU A 250 -5.15 0.14 23.10
N GLY A 251 -5.43 1.11 23.97
CA GLY A 251 -4.54 1.47 25.07
C GLY A 251 -3.31 2.27 24.62
N SER A 252 -2.27 2.26 25.45
CA SER A 252 -1.04 3.04 25.24
C SER A 252 -0.01 2.34 24.35
N ASN A 253 -0.21 1.05 24.03
CA ASN A 253 0.81 0.22 23.36
C ASN A 253 0.13 -0.74 22.39
N TRP A 254 0.25 -0.52 21.09
CA TRP A 254 -0.42 -1.32 20.05
C TRP A 254 0.50 -2.44 19.57
N ARG A 255 0.28 -3.64 20.12
CA ARG A 255 1.15 -4.80 19.89
C ARG A 255 0.55 -5.88 18.97
N GLN A 256 -0.50 -5.57 18.20
CA GLN A 256 -1.15 -6.53 17.29
C GLN A 256 -0.15 -7.16 16.32
N TYR A 257 0.81 -6.38 15.81
CA TYR A 257 1.85 -6.86 14.91
C TYR A 257 2.74 -7.94 15.51
N GLU A 258 2.92 -7.95 16.83
CA GLU A 258 3.75 -8.93 17.54
C GLU A 258 3.29 -10.37 17.30
N LYS A 259 1.97 -10.58 17.16
CA LYS A 259 1.38 -11.90 16.94
C LYS A 259 1.54 -12.40 15.49
N ILE A 260 1.66 -11.51 14.51
CA ILE A 260 1.64 -11.89 13.09
C ILE A 260 3.00 -11.72 12.39
N PHE A 261 3.87 -10.82 12.85
CA PHE A 261 5.16 -10.57 12.22
C PHE A 261 6.09 -11.79 12.16
N PRO A 262 6.19 -12.66 13.18
CA PRO A 262 7.03 -13.86 13.08
C PRO A 262 6.63 -14.80 11.93
N ALA A 263 5.34 -14.94 11.67
CA ALA A 263 4.85 -15.75 10.55
C ALA A 263 5.03 -15.02 9.20
N LEU A 264 4.80 -13.71 9.14
CA LEU A 264 5.09 -12.90 7.95
C LEU A 264 6.57 -12.90 7.60
N ALA A 265 7.46 -12.86 8.59
CA ALA A 265 8.92 -12.95 8.35
C ALA A 265 9.32 -14.24 7.63
N LYS A 266 8.60 -15.34 7.87
CA LYS A 266 8.81 -16.64 7.21
C LYS A 266 8.10 -16.75 5.85
N SER A 267 7.17 -15.85 5.53
CA SER A 267 6.39 -15.88 4.29
C SER A 267 7.24 -15.56 3.06
N ARG A 268 6.71 -15.83 1.87
CA ARG A 268 7.34 -15.47 0.59
C ARG A 268 7.16 -14.01 0.19
N ILE A 269 6.35 -13.25 0.91
CA ILE A 269 6.18 -11.81 0.67
C ILE A 269 7.50 -11.08 0.94
N LYS A 270 7.94 -10.24 0.00
CA LYS A 270 9.24 -9.58 0.09
C LYS A 270 9.24 -8.39 1.05
N GLN A 271 8.17 -7.59 1.04
CA GLN A 271 8.05 -6.34 1.80
C GLN A 271 6.84 -6.33 2.73
N VAL A 272 6.98 -5.72 3.89
CA VAL A 272 5.89 -5.48 4.84
C VAL A 272 5.77 -3.98 5.10
N SER A 273 4.59 -3.42 4.85
CA SER A 273 4.26 -2.01 5.07
C SER A 273 3.39 -1.87 6.31
N LEU A 274 3.76 -0.95 7.21
CA LEU A 274 3.11 -0.79 8.50
C LEU A 274 3.07 0.67 8.98
N GLU A 275 2.16 0.95 9.91
CA GLU A 275 1.97 2.25 10.54
C GLU A 275 2.96 2.47 11.69
N CYS A 276 3.72 3.58 11.66
CA CYS A 276 4.67 3.95 12.72
C CYS A 276 4.57 5.42 13.15
N ALA A 277 4.30 6.37 12.24
CA ALA A 277 4.23 7.79 12.57
C ALA A 277 3.03 8.10 13.45
N ASN A 278 3.24 8.82 14.57
CA ASN A 278 2.20 9.17 15.53
C ASN A 278 1.32 8.00 15.99
N SER A 279 1.82 6.77 15.84
CA SER A 279 1.15 5.57 16.30
C SER A 279 1.73 5.11 17.64
N ARG A 280 0.95 4.31 18.36
CA ARG A 280 1.40 3.68 19.61
C ARG A 280 2.01 2.30 19.36
N VAL A 281 2.42 2.02 18.12
CA VAL A 281 3.14 0.80 17.76
C VAL A 281 4.57 0.89 18.26
N PRO A 282 5.03 -0.02 19.12
CA PRO A 282 6.41 -0.05 19.57
C PRO A 282 7.36 -0.31 18.40
N MET A 283 8.32 0.59 18.19
CA MET A 283 9.24 0.51 17.05
C MET A 283 10.12 -0.76 17.09
N GLU A 284 10.37 -1.31 18.27
CA GLU A 284 11.13 -2.57 18.42
C GLU A 284 10.45 -3.78 17.78
N LEU A 285 9.15 -3.73 17.48
CA LEU A 285 8.45 -4.81 16.77
C LEU A 285 9.00 -5.02 15.36
N LEU A 286 9.63 -4.02 14.76
CA LEU A 286 10.28 -4.12 13.45
C LEU A 286 11.36 -5.21 13.41
N LYS A 287 12.03 -5.50 14.52
CA LYS A 287 13.01 -6.60 14.62
C LYS A 287 12.42 -7.99 14.33
N LEU A 288 11.10 -8.15 14.49
CA LEU A 288 10.40 -9.41 14.20
C LEU A 288 10.25 -9.68 12.70
N LEU A 289 10.47 -8.67 11.85
CA LEU A 289 10.48 -8.75 10.38
C LEU A 289 11.87 -9.05 9.81
N LYS A 290 12.75 -9.71 10.57
CA LYS A 290 14.10 -10.04 10.13
C LYS A 290 14.08 -10.73 8.76
N GLY A 291 14.86 -10.19 7.82
CA GLY A 291 14.97 -10.73 6.45
C GLY A 291 13.98 -10.12 5.46
N LYS A 292 13.02 -9.29 5.90
CA LYS A 292 12.11 -8.53 5.03
C LYS A 292 12.62 -7.12 4.75
N ASP A 293 12.18 -6.58 3.64
CA ASP A 293 12.20 -5.15 3.42
C ASP A 293 11.00 -4.54 4.16
N VAL A 294 11.21 -3.42 4.83
CA VAL A 294 10.21 -2.82 5.71
C VAL A 294 9.84 -1.43 5.21
N LEU A 295 8.56 -1.27 4.85
CA LEU A 295 8.00 0.02 4.52
C LEU A 295 7.52 0.68 5.82
N VAL A 296 8.31 1.60 6.34
CA VAL A 296 8.05 2.28 7.61
C VAL A 296 7.17 3.50 7.37
N GLY A 297 5.97 3.50 7.91
CA GLY A 297 5.06 4.64 7.86
C GLY A 297 5.67 5.82 8.63
N VAL A 298 6.10 6.86 7.93
CA VAL A 298 6.72 8.07 8.49
C VAL A 298 5.82 9.31 8.35
N ILE A 299 4.68 9.14 7.68
CA ILE A 299 3.64 10.16 7.47
C ILE A 299 2.35 9.68 8.12
N ASP A 300 1.83 10.46 9.06
CA ASP A 300 0.53 10.23 9.69
C ASP A 300 -0.61 10.68 8.76
N VAL A 301 -1.60 9.81 8.59
CA VAL A 301 -2.77 10.08 7.76
C VAL A 301 -4.05 10.33 8.57
N ALA A 302 -3.94 10.32 9.90
CA ALA A 302 -5.06 10.60 10.81
C ALA A 302 -5.11 12.07 11.26
N SER A 303 -4.17 12.90 10.80
CA SER A 303 -4.04 14.30 11.15
C SER A 303 -3.71 15.14 9.91
N ASP A 304 -4.29 16.33 9.81
CA ASP A 304 -3.97 17.32 8.76
C ASP A 304 -2.64 18.05 9.02
N LYS A 305 -2.03 17.85 10.18
CA LYS A 305 -0.70 18.40 10.48
C LYS A 305 0.34 17.77 9.56
N VAL A 306 1.02 18.60 8.79
CA VAL A 306 2.10 18.19 7.89
C VAL A 306 3.39 18.00 8.69
N GLU A 307 4.05 16.88 8.51
CA GLU A 307 5.34 16.57 9.09
C GLU A 307 6.44 17.47 8.50
N THR A 308 7.42 17.86 9.32
CA THR A 308 8.64 18.49 8.81
C THR A 308 9.60 17.42 8.27
N PRO A 309 10.49 17.76 7.30
CA PRO A 309 11.54 16.85 6.85
C PRO A 309 12.40 16.30 7.99
N THR A 310 12.63 17.10 9.04
CA THR A 310 13.37 16.69 10.23
C THR A 310 12.64 15.62 11.03
N GLN A 311 11.31 15.73 11.18
CA GLN A 311 10.49 14.72 11.86
C GLN A 311 10.48 13.40 11.09
N VAL A 312 10.33 13.46 9.77
CA VAL A 312 10.41 12.27 8.89
C VAL A 312 11.79 11.60 9.03
N ALA A 313 12.88 12.35 8.89
CA ALA A 313 14.24 11.82 9.06
C ALA A 313 14.49 11.24 10.47
N ALA A 314 13.93 11.86 11.51
CA ALA A 314 14.04 11.35 12.87
C ALA A 314 13.30 10.01 13.04
N THR A 315 12.12 9.85 12.42
CA THR A 315 11.37 8.57 12.42
C THR A 315 12.14 7.47 11.68
N ILE A 316 12.74 7.79 10.53
CA ILE A 316 13.65 6.89 9.81
C ILE A 316 14.82 6.48 10.72
N GLY A 317 15.48 7.44 11.38
CA GLY A 317 16.58 7.18 12.29
C GLY A 317 16.22 6.29 13.49
N LYS A 318 14.99 6.40 14.00
CA LYS A 318 14.48 5.48 15.04
C LYS A 318 14.33 4.05 14.51
N ALA A 319 13.81 3.91 13.30
CA ALA A 319 13.59 2.59 12.68
C ALA A 319 14.92 1.90 12.33
N LEU A 320 15.98 2.63 12.01
CA LEU A 320 17.32 2.11 11.72
C LEU A 320 17.95 1.32 12.88
N LYS A 321 17.46 1.50 14.11
CA LYS A 321 17.87 0.66 15.25
C LYS A 321 17.45 -0.79 15.11
N TYR A 322 16.47 -1.08 14.24
CA TYR A 322 15.81 -2.39 14.12
C TYR A 322 15.82 -2.96 12.69
N VAL A 323 15.96 -2.08 11.68
CA VAL A 323 15.91 -2.44 10.25
C VAL A 323 17.21 -1.96 9.59
N PRO A 324 17.93 -2.82 8.86
CA PRO A 324 19.10 -2.42 8.07
C PRO A 324 18.75 -1.32 7.05
N LYS A 325 19.66 -0.35 6.85
CA LYS A 325 19.43 0.81 5.98
C LYS A 325 19.04 0.47 4.54
N ASN A 326 19.55 -0.63 4.00
CA ASN A 326 19.26 -1.13 2.65
C ASN A 326 17.93 -1.89 2.54
N ARG A 327 17.21 -2.07 3.66
CA ARG A 327 15.89 -2.74 3.73
C ARG A 327 14.79 -1.84 4.28
N LEU A 328 15.09 -0.57 4.50
CA LEU A 328 14.14 0.40 5.03
C LEU A 328 13.64 1.33 3.93
N PHE A 329 12.31 1.38 3.79
CA PHE A 329 11.59 2.19 2.80
C PHE A 329 10.63 3.13 3.53
N PRO A 330 10.84 4.46 3.53
CA PRO A 330 9.88 5.40 4.12
C PRO A 330 8.58 5.42 3.31
N CYS A 331 7.44 5.36 4.00
CA CYS A 331 6.14 5.43 3.33
C CYS A 331 5.09 6.17 4.19
N THR A 332 3.85 6.26 3.70
CA THR A 332 2.72 6.75 4.47
C THR A 332 2.15 5.65 5.36
N ASN A 333 1.59 6.00 6.53
CA ASN A 333 0.99 5.04 7.45
C ASN A 333 -0.14 4.22 6.81
N CYS A 334 -0.93 4.88 5.96
CA CYS A 334 -2.08 4.31 5.25
C CYS A 334 -2.34 5.13 3.97
N GLY A 335 -3.38 4.79 3.22
CA GLY A 335 -3.87 5.60 2.10
C GLY A 335 -4.37 6.96 2.56
N MET A 336 -4.32 7.95 1.67
CA MET A 336 -4.69 9.34 1.91
C MET A 336 -6.00 9.77 1.21
N ALA A 337 -6.76 8.84 0.65
CA ALA A 337 -7.99 9.15 -0.10
C ALA A 337 -8.97 10.10 0.60
N PRO A 338 -9.20 10.03 1.93
CA PRO A 338 -10.13 10.93 2.61
C PRO A 338 -9.52 12.29 3.02
N MET A 339 -8.24 12.54 2.72
CA MET A 339 -7.56 13.79 3.09
C MET A 339 -7.82 14.91 2.08
N GLY A 340 -7.61 16.15 2.49
CA GLY A 340 -7.56 17.29 1.60
C GLY A 340 -6.36 17.18 0.62
N ARG A 341 -6.57 17.59 -0.64
CA ARG A 341 -5.56 17.51 -1.70
C ARG A 341 -4.27 18.26 -1.35
N ASP A 342 -4.41 19.48 -0.85
CA ASP A 342 -3.25 20.34 -0.54
C ASP A 342 -2.45 19.79 0.64
N ILE A 343 -3.14 19.28 1.67
CA ILE A 343 -2.52 18.59 2.80
C ILE A 343 -1.76 17.36 2.31
N THR A 344 -2.39 16.55 1.44
CA THR A 344 -1.76 15.36 0.85
C THR A 344 -0.49 15.70 0.09
N LEU A 345 -0.53 16.74 -0.76
CA LEU A 345 0.65 17.18 -1.52
C LEU A 345 1.78 17.64 -0.58
N ALA A 346 1.45 18.45 0.44
CA ALA A 346 2.44 18.90 1.42
C ALA A 346 3.08 17.73 2.18
N LYS A 347 2.28 16.70 2.52
CA LYS A 347 2.79 15.47 3.17
C LYS A 347 3.68 14.64 2.24
N LEU A 348 3.38 14.55 0.94
CA LEU A 348 4.26 13.90 -0.04
C LEU A 348 5.60 14.64 -0.16
N GLN A 349 5.58 15.97 -0.20
CA GLN A 349 6.79 16.80 -0.21
C GLN A 349 7.63 16.60 1.07
N ALA A 350 6.97 16.53 2.22
CA ALA A 350 7.64 16.24 3.49
C ALA A 350 8.28 14.83 3.49
N LEU A 351 7.61 13.83 2.90
CA LEU A 351 8.13 12.46 2.74
C LEU A 351 9.42 12.47 1.90
N GLY A 352 9.37 13.06 0.70
CA GLY A 352 10.54 13.11 -0.19
C GLY A 352 11.71 13.90 0.39
N ALA A 353 11.44 15.11 0.93
CA ALA A 353 12.47 15.95 1.56
C ALA A 353 13.06 15.29 2.81
N GLY A 354 12.23 14.63 3.62
CA GLY A 354 12.66 13.91 4.82
C GLY A 354 13.54 12.70 4.51
N ALA A 355 13.21 11.94 3.47
CA ALA A 355 14.04 10.83 3.00
C ALA A 355 15.38 11.33 2.43
N ALA A 356 15.37 12.43 1.68
CA ALA A 356 16.61 13.08 1.20
C ALA A 356 17.50 13.52 2.38
N LEU A 357 16.91 14.08 3.44
CA LEU A 357 17.62 14.43 4.66
C LEU A 357 18.17 13.19 5.37
N ALA A 358 17.40 12.09 5.42
CA ALA A 358 17.86 10.83 6.01
C ALA A 358 19.03 10.22 5.22
N ARG A 359 19.02 10.27 3.87
CA ARG A 359 20.15 9.85 3.03
C ARG A 359 21.43 10.60 3.39
N LYS A 360 21.35 11.93 3.60
CA LYS A 360 22.50 12.74 4.04
C LYS A 360 22.99 12.36 5.42
N ARG A 361 22.11 12.02 6.36
CA ARG A 361 22.46 11.75 7.76
C ARG A 361 22.92 10.32 8.02
N PHE A 362 22.35 9.35 7.30
CA PHE A 362 22.50 7.92 7.60
C PHE A 362 22.97 7.08 6.41
N GLY A 363 23.13 7.68 5.23
CA GLY A 363 23.49 6.96 4.00
C GLY A 363 24.97 6.56 3.91
N THR A 364 25.84 7.21 4.70
CA THR A 364 27.28 6.90 4.76
C THR A 364 27.56 5.62 5.55
#